data_10f89c32234bac237afb90d917cd8b09
#
_entry.id   10f89c32234bac237afb90d917cd8b09
#
_cell.length_a   1.000
_cell.length_b   1.000
_cell.length_c   1.000
_cell.angle_alpha   90.00
_cell.angle_beta   90.00
_cell.angle_gamma   90.00
#
_symmetry.space_group_name_H-M   'P 1'
#
loop_
_entity.id
_entity.type
_entity.pdbx_description
1 polymer ?
#
loop_
_entity_poly.entity_id
_entity_poly.type
_entity_poly.pdbx_seq_one_letter_code
_entity_poly.pdbx_strand_id
1 'polypeptide(L)' 'MYNHYYINNNQTLNPGLHHEVHTKEHAIQLGIRSAQYVGYFASEVEAVSQAKKIYFDADGCATCCPRAHRG' A
#
# COMPACT_ATOMS: atom_id res chain seq x y z
N MET A 1 -8.42 -1.68 -13.92
CA MET A 1 -8.71 -0.27 -13.58
C MET A 1 -7.51 0.36 -12.91
N TYR A 2 -7.13 1.56 -13.32
CA TYR A 2 -5.98 2.24 -12.73
C TYR A 2 -6.36 2.94 -11.44
N ASN A 3 -5.44 2.90 -10.48
CA ASN A 3 -5.57 3.60 -9.21
C ASN A 3 -4.27 4.30 -8.85
N HIS A 4 -4.39 5.37 -8.09
CA HIS A 4 -3.25 5.96 -7.41
C HIS A 4 -3.03 5.18 -6.11
N TYR A 5 -1.77 4.88 -5.81
CA TYR A 5 -1.41 4.11 -4.62
C TYR A 5 -0.47 4.90 -3.73
N TYR A 6 -0.64 4.70 -2.44
CA TYR A 6 0.18 5.33 -1.41
C TYR A 6 0.69 4.27 -0.45
N ILE A 7 1.86 4.48 0.11
CA ILE A 7 2.41 3.61 1.15
C ILE A 7 2.49 4.38 2.46
N ASN A 8 2.00 3.74 3.52
CA ASN A 8 2.05 4.31 4.86
C ASN A 8 3.51 4.41 5.32
N ASN A 9 3.93 5.59 5.78
CA ASN A 9 5.28 5.77 6.30
C ASN A 9 5.48 5.10 7.66
N ASN A 10 4.38 4.73 8.33
CA ASN A 10 4.42 4.00 9.59
C ASN A 10 4.07 2.55 9.36
N GLN A 11 4.77 1.65 10.06
CA GLN A 11 4.42 0.23 10.02
C GLN A 11 3.14 -0.01 10.79
N THR A 12 2.30 -0.90 10.25
CA THR A 12 1.07 -1.36 10.90
C THR A 12 1.01 -2.87 10.82
N LEU A 13 0.18 -3.49 11.67
CA LEU A 13 -0.02 -4.93 11.66
C LEU A 13 -0.85 -5.35 10.45
N ASN A 14 -0.38 -6.40 9.71
CA ASN A 14 -0.99 -6.80 8.44
C ASN A 14 -0.66 -8.25 8.03
N PRO A 15 -0.81 -9.29 8.83
CA PRO A 15 -0.82 -9.39 10.29
C PRO A 15 0.51 -9.11 10.96
N GLY A 16 1.66 -9.23 10.26
CA GLY A 16 2.96 -8.78 10.76
C GLY A 16 3.12 -7.29 10.55
N LEU A 17 4.18 -6.71 11.10
CA LEU A 17 4.48 -5.29 10.91
C LEU A 17 5.02 -5.05 9.50
N HIS A 18 4.30 -4.25 8.73
CA HIS A 18 4.66 -3.89 7.36
C HIS A 18 4.27 -2.45 7.07
N HIS A 19 4.94 -1.87 6.07
CA HIS A 19 4.50 -0.60 5.48
C HIS A 19 3.42 -0.95 4.45
N GLU A 20 2.15 -0.64 4.77
CA GLU A 20 1.02 -1.03 3.92
C GLU A 20 0.83 -0.10 2.74
N VAL A 21 0.58 -0.72 1.58
CA VAL A 21 0.20 -0.02 0.37
C VAL A 21 -1.31 0.01 0.27
N HIS A 22 -1.86 1.20 0.05
CA HIS A 22 -3.30 1.43 -0.09
C HIS A 22 -3.61 2.14 -1.39
N THR A 23 -4.82 1.92 -1.91
CA THR A 23 -5.37 2.83 -2.91
C THR A 23 -5.55 4.20 -2.25
N LYS A 24 -5.52 5.26 -3.06
CA LYS A 24 -5.73 6.62 -2.58
C LYS A 24 -7.02 6.74 -1.75
N GLU A 25 -8.11 6.16 -2.26
CA GLU A 25 -9.42 6.25 -1.60
C GLU A 25 -9.38 5.61 -0.21
N HIS A 26 -8.79 4.41 -0.10
CA HIS A 26 -8.73 3.72 1.17
C HIS A 26 -7.78 4.40 2.16
N ALA A 27 -6.69 4.96 1.67
CA ALA A 27 -5.78 5.74 2.50
C ALA A 27 -6.48 6.94 3.12
N ILE A 28 -7.35 7.60 2.35
CA ILE A 28 -8.16 8.72 2.83
C ILE A 28 -9.17 8.23 3.88
N GLN A 29 -9.86 7.13 3.60
CA GLN A 29 -10.84 6.56 4.52
C GLN A 29 -10.21 6.18 5.87
N LEU A 30 -9.00 5.65 5.85
CA LEU A 30 -8.27 5.28 7.06
C LEU A 30 -7.67 6.48 7.79
N GLY A 31 -7.66 7.66 7.16
CA GLY A 31 -7.10 8.85 7.76
C GLY A 31 -5.60 8.80 7.93
N ILE A 32 -4.90 8.11 7.04
CA ILE A 32 -3.44 8.00 7.10
C ILE A 32 -2.84 9.37 6.86
N ARG A 33 -2.09 9.88 7.83
CA ARG A 33 -1.54 11.23 7.77
C ARG A 33 -0.17 11.29 7.13
N SER A 34 0.63 10.25 7.30
CA SER A 34 1.99 10.21 6.78
C SER A 34 2.10 9.07 5.79
N ALA A 35 2.07 9.41 4.51
CA ALA A 35 2.14 8.44 3.44
C ALA A 35 2.91 9.02 2.26
N GLN A 36 3.52 8.14 1.47
CA GLN A 36 4.22 8.52 0.25
C GLN A 36 3.46 8.02 -0.96
N TYR A 37 3.44 8.82 -2.00
CA TYR A 37 2.85 8.44 -3.27
C TYR A 37 3.72 7.36 -3.94
N VAL A 38 3.10 6.26 -4.31
CA VAL A 38 3.80 5.15 -4.98
C VAL A 38 3.72 5.29 -6.49
N GLY A 39 2.54 5.59 -7.01
CA GLY A 39 2.34 5.74 -8.45
C GLY A 39 0.91 5.42 -8.87
N TYR A 40 0.73 5.40 -10.17
CA TYR A 40 -0.56 5.15 -10.84
C TYR A 40 -0.43 3.86 -11.63
N PHE A 41 -1.13 2.82 -11.19
CA PHE A 41 -0.97 1.48 -11.76
C PHE A 41 -2.33 0.82 -12.01
N ALA A 42 -2.35 -0.08 -12.99
CA ALA A 42 -3.51 -0.91 -13.28
C ALA A 42 -3.67 -2.05 -12.27
N SER A 43 -2.58 -2.45 -11.61
CA SER A 43 -2.54 -3.60 -10.71
C SER A 43 -1.93 -3.21 -9.38
N GLU A 44 -2.55 -3.70 -8.30
CA GLU A 44 -2.01 -3.55 -6.95
C GLU A 44 -0.69 -4.30 -6.79
N VAL A 45 -0.49 -5.37 -7.55
CA VAL A 45 0.77 -6.13 -7.53
C VAL A 45 1.92 -5.26 -8.06
N GLU A 46 1.68 -4.52 -9.14
CA GLU A 46 2.65 -3.56 -9.67
C GLU A 46 2.95 -2.46 -8.65
N ALA A 47 1.89 -1.97 -7.98
CA ALA A 47 2.04 -0.92 -6.98
C ALA A 47 2.92 -1.38 -5.81
N VAL A 48 2.70 -2.59 -5.30
CA VAL A 48 3.50 -3.12 -4.19
C VAL A 48 4.94 -3.38 -4.64
N SER A 49 5.13 -3.88 -5.86
CA SER A 49 6.47 -4.08 -6.42
C SER A 49 7.24 -2.75 -6.47
N GLN A 50 6.58 -1.68 -6.88
CA GLN A 50 7.19 -0.35 -6.91
C GLN A 50 7.44 0.17 -5.49
N ALA A 51 6.50 -0.05 -4.59
CA ALA A 51 6.59 0.41 -3.20
C ALA A 51 7.76 -0.23 -2.45
N LYS A 52 8.16 -1.45 -2.83
CA LYS A 52 9.31 -2.13 -2.24
C LYS A 52 10.63 -1.40 -2.48
N LYS A 53 10.66 -0.49 -3.43
CA LYS A 53 11.82 0.38 -3.65
C LYS A 53 11.88 1.51 -2.63
N ILE A 54 10.75 1.81 -1.97
CA ILE A 54 10.67 2.82 -0.92
C ILE A 54 10.92 2.16 0.45
N TYR A 55 10.18 1.10 0.75
CA TYR A 55 10.33 0.29 1.96
C TYR A 55 10.36 -1.17 1.56
N PHE A 56 11.44 -1.88 1.93
CA PHE A 56 11.61 -3.29 1.53
C PHE A 56 10.50 -4.19 2.07
N ASP A 57 9.87 -3.81 3.16
CA ASP A 57 8.79 -4.56 3.80
C ASP A 57 7.39 -4.13 3.33
N ALA A 58 7.30 -3.46 2.17
CA ALA A 58 6.02 -3.05 1.62
C ALA A 58 5.13 -4.27 1.38
N ASP A 59 3.86 -4.15 1.76
CA ASP A 59 2.86 -5.19 1.58
C ASP A 59 1.52 -4.56 1.24
N GLY A 60 0.69 -5.27 0.51
CA GLY A 60 -0.64 -4.78 0.15
C GLY A 60 -1.60 -4.83 1.33
N CYS A 61 -2.42 -3.80 1.47
CA CYS A 61 -3.50 -3.79 2.45
C CYS A 61 -4.46 -4.96 2.18
N ALA A 62 -4.80 -5.72 3.22
CA ALA A 62 -5.69 -6.87 3.07
C ALA A 62 -7.07 -6.49 2.53
N THR A 63 -7.51 -5.27 2.76
CA THR A 63 -8.83 -4.80 2.34
C THR A 63 -8.83 -4.26 0.93
N CYS A 64 -7.95 -3.31 0.60
CA CYS A 64 -7.97 -2.65 -0.71
C CYS A 64 -6.97 -3.21 -1.72
N CYS A 65 -6.00 -3.99 -1.27
CA CYS A 65 -4.99 -4.60 -2.13
C CYS A 65 -4.83 -6.09 -1.82
N PRO A 66 -5.92 -6.88 -1.81
CA PRO A 66 -5.88 -8.26 -1.35
C PRO A 66 -4.98 -9.16 -2.20
N ARG A 67 -4.86 -8.88 -3.49
CA ARG A 67 -4.02 -9.69 -4.39
C ARG A 67 -2.54 -9.54 -4.11
N ALA A 68 -2.14 -8.43 -3.51
CA ALA A 68 -0.75 -8.14 -3.18
C ALA A 68 -0.47 -8.29 -1.67
N HIS A 69 -1.48 -8.69 -0.91
CA HIS A 69 -1.36 -8.89 0.53
C HIS A 69 -0.68 -10.23 0.80
N ARG A 70 0.40 -10.20 1.56
CA ARG A 70 1.16 -11.41 1.92
C ARG A 70 1.13 -11.68 3.43
N GLY A 71 0.86 -10.67 4.21
CA GLY A 71 0.89 -10.76 5.67
C GLY A 71 2.27 -10.60 6.22
#